data_896ce2da3a4cdcdb7559cfc34489aa0b
#
_entry.id   896ce2da3a4cdcdb7559cfc34489aa0b
#
_cell.length_a   1.000
_cell.length_b   1.000
_cell.length_c   1.000
_cell.angle_alpha   90.00
_cell.angle_beta   90.00
_cell.angle_gamma   90.00
#
_symmetry.space_group_name_H-M   'P 1'
#
loop_
_entity.id
_entity.type
_entity.pdbx_description
1 polymer ?
#
loop_
_entity_poly.entity_id
_entity_poly.type
_entity_poly.pdbx_seq_one_letter_code
_entity_poly.pdbx_strand_id
1 'polypeptide(L)'
;MTALQSVVLTLPARLDDRAMAAFEGVFSELLDSAATSFQRDDAGDWQIEALFTFTPDVAMIDQMLAPLYQHESIIPVPITISPVEQRDWLAENRAAFPPLHIGRFWVYGAHVTTARPAASLPLLIDAALAFGSGTHPTTEGCLSAMQMIRRIAPRR
;
A
#
# COMPACT_ATOMS: atom_id res chain seq x y z
N MET A 1 -15.60 -7.86 -17.31
CA MET A 1 -14.63 -6.95 -16.67
C MET A 1 -13.27 -7.55 -16.93
N THR A 2 -12.39 -6.84 -17.61
CA THR A 2 -11.03 -7.31 -17.89
C THR A 2 -10.25 -7.30 -16.58
N ALA A 3 -9.61 -8.42 -16.20
CA ALA A 3 -8.79 -8.49 -15.00
C ALA A 3 -7.57 -7.56 -15.18
N LEU A 4 -7.21 -6.82 -14.13
CA LEU A 4 -5.99 -6.04 -14.10
C LEU A 4 -4.79 -6.97 -14.33
N GLN A 5 -3.82 -6.50 -15.11
CA GLN A 5 -2.55 -7.19 -15.36
C GLN A 5 -1.43 -6.42 -14.67
N SER A 6 -0.57 -7.12 -13.96
CA SER A 6 0.67 -6.60 -13.39
C SER A 6 1.82 -6.97 -14.30
N VAL A 7 2.61 -5.98 -14.67
CA VAL A 7 3.88 -6.12 -15.38
C VAL A 7 5.00 -5.82 -14.41
N VAL A 8 5.89 -6.77 -14.20
CA VAL A 8 7.01 -6.64 -13.26
C VAL A 8 8.32 -6.84 -13.99
N LEU A 9 9.29 -5.98 -13.70
CA LEU A 9 10.68 -6.10 -14.13
C LEU A 9 11.62 -5.68 -13.02
N THR A 10 12.81 -6.30 -12.98
CA THR A 10 13.84 -6.00 -11.98
C THR A 10 15.04 -5.37 -12.67
N LEU A 11 15.44 -4.19 -12.19
CA LEU A 11 16.54 -3.40 -12.73
C LEU A 11 17.70 -3.32 -11.73
N PRO A 12 18.96 -3.17 -12.21
CA PRO A 12 20.13 -3.17 -11.33
C PRO A 12 20.09 -2.08 -10.26
N ALA A 13 20.54 -2.42 -9.07
CA ALA A 13 20.67 -1.53 -7.90
C ALA A 13 21.43 -0.22 -8.16
N ARG A 14 22.34 -0.22 -9.15
CA ARG A 14 23.21 0.93 -9.50
C ARG A 14 22.47 2.10 -10.15
N LEU A 15 21.24 1.93 -10.57
CA LEU A 15 20.44 2.99 -11.16
C LEU A 15 20.07 4.03 -10.11
N ASP A 16 20.18 5.29 -10.50
CA ASP A 16 19.75 6.41 -9.66
C ASP A 16 18.26 6.74 -9.84
N ASP A 17 17.75 7.62 -9.01
CA ASP A 17 16.33 8.02 -9.02
C ASP A 17 15.91 8.67 -10.35
N ARG A 18 16.86 9.31 -11.07
CA ARG A 18 16.59 9.93 -12.37
C ARG A 18 16.36 8.86 -13.45
N ALA A 19 17.19 7.84 -13.46
CA ALA A 19 17.02 6.70 -14.35
C ALA A 19 15.69 5.99 -14.05
N MET A 20 15.38 5.77 -12.77
CA MET A 20 14.12 5.15 -12.37
C MET A 20 12.89 5.95 -12.78
N ALA A 21 12.91 7.26 -12.64
CA ALA A 21 11.84 8.14 -13.12
C ALA A 21 11.66 8.07 -14.65
N ALA A 22 12.75 7.87 -15.41
CA ALA A 22 12.65 7.68 -16.85
C ALA A 22 11.99 6.34 -17.21
N PHE A 23 12.32 5.27 -16.52
CA PHE A 23 11.64 3.97 -16.69
C PHE A 23 10.15 4.07 -16.31
N GLU A 24 9.81 4.71 -15.19
CA GLU A 24 8.42 4.95 -14.78
C GLU A 24 7.66 5.75 -15.86
N GLY A 25 8.28 6.78 -16.42
CA GLY A 25 7.70 7.61 -17.48
C GLY A 25 7.33 6.81 -18.72
N VAL A 26 8.12 5.80 -19.10
CA VAL A 26 7.75 4.92 -20.23
C VAL A 26 6.45 4.19 -19.96
N PHE A 27 6.26 3.65 -18.75
CA PHE A 27 5.03 2.94 -18.42
C PHE A 27 3.82 3.86 -18.29
N SER A 28 3.99 5.01 -17.65
CA SER A 28 2.88 5.93 -17.38
C SER A 28 2.49 6.79 -18.60
N GLU A 29 3.47 7.24 -19.40
CA GLU A 29 3.21 8.20 -20.47
C GLU A 29 3.13 7.55 -21.86
N LEU A 30 3.89 6.48 -22.12
CA LEU A 30 3.95 5.85 -23.43
C LEU A 30 3.14 4.56 -23.52
N LEU A 31 3.03 3.81 -22.44
CA LEU A 31 2.35 2.52 -22.41
C LEU A 31 0.97 2.58 -21.77
N ASP A 32 0.53 3.75 -21.28
CA ASP A 32 -0.80 3.99 -20.70
C ASP A 32 -1.12 3.04 -19.52
N SER A 33 -0.15 2.84 -18.62
CA SER A 33 -0.40 2.07 -17.41
C SER A 33 -1.37 2.81 -16.49
N ALA A 34 -2.26 2.07 -15.84
CA ALA A 34 -3.20 2.63 -14.86
C ALA A 34 -2.50 3.12 -13.58
N ALA A 35 -1.39 2.49 -13.23
CA ALA A 35 -0.51 2.88 -12.13
C ALA A 35 0.88 2.27 -12.36
N THR A 36 1.92 2.97 -11.92
CA THR A 36 3.30 2.47 -11.91
C THR A 36 3.93 2.81 -10.57
N SER A 37 4.66 1.87 -10.02
CA SER A 37 5.43 2.04 -8.80
C SER A 37 6.79 1.37 -8.91
N PHE A 38 7.75 1.84 -8.12
CA PHE A 38 9.05 1.18 -8.00
C PHE A 38 9.50 1.15 -6.55
N GLN A 39 10.22 0.11 -6.20
CA GLN A 39 10.74 -0.13 -4.87
C GLN A 39 12.03 -0.92 -4.93
N ARG A 40 12.79 -0.92 -3.84
CA ARG A 40 13.93 -1.84 -3.69
C ARG A 40 13.43 -3.20 -3.21
N ASP A 41 13.94 -4.26 -3.83
CA ASP A 41 13.74 -5.62 -3.34
C ASP A 41 14.73 -5.96 -2.22
N ASP A 42 14.63 -7.17 -1.67
CA ASP A 42 15.50 -7.63 -0.58
C ASP A 42 16.97 -7.76 -0.98
N ALA A 43 17.27 -7.89 -2.27
CA ALA A 43 18.63 -7.90 -2.82
C ALA A 43 19.19 -6.50 -3.06
N GLY A 44 18.33 -5.48 -2.97
CA GLY A 44 18.66 -4.08 -3.21
C GLY A 44 18.48 -3.64 -4.65
N ASP A 45 18.04 -4.52 -5.54
CA ASP A 45 17.70 -4.19 -6.92
C ASP A 45 16.38 -3.43 -7.00
N TRP A 46 16.19 -2.67 -8.07
CA TRP A 46 14.95 -1.97 -8.31
C TRP A 46 13.90 -2.88 -8.94
N GLN A 47 12.75 -2.99 -8.34
CA GLN A 47 11.58 -3.62 -8.91
C GLN A 47 10.59 -2.56 -9.36
N ILE A 48 10.22 -2.58 -10.66
CA ILE A 48 9.12 -1.78 -11.19
C ILE A 48 7.91 -2.69 -11.33
N GLU A 49 6.77 -2.21 -10.87
CA GLU A 49 5.46 -2.82 -11.11
C GLU A 49 4.55 -1.80 -11.79
N ALA A 50 4.02 -2.18 -12.95
CA ALA A 50 3.05 -1.38 -13.70
C ALA A 50 1.74 -2.15 -13.87
N LEU A 51 0.62 -1.51 -13.58
CA LEU A 51 -0.71 -2.09 -13.67
C LEU A 51 -1.40 -1.65 -14.96
N PHE A 52 -2.01 -2.60 -15.67
CA PHE A 52 -2.74 -2.37 -16.90
C PHE A 52 -4.17 -2.89 -16.82
N THR A 53 -5.11 -2.18 -17.42
CA THR A 53 -6.51 -2.61 -17.56
C THR A 53 -6.73 -3.56 -18.74
N PHE A 54 -5.68 -3.85 -19.49
CA PHE A 54 -5.62 -4.76 -20.63
C PHE A 54 -4.35 -5.63 -20.55
N THR A 55 -4.21 -6.64 -21.38
CA THR A 55 -2.97 -7.42 -21.44
C THR A 55 -2.00 -6.70 -22.38
N PRO A 56 -0.89 -6.14 -21.86
CA PRO A 56 0.09 -5.45 -22.70
C PRO A 56 0.93 -6.44 -23.51
N ASP A 57 1.42 -5.99 -24.66
CA ASP A 57 2.35 -6.76 -25.49
C ASP A 57 3.78 -6.60 -24.99
N VAL A 58 4.43 -7.72 -24.65
CA VAL A 58 5.82 -7.75 -24.17
C VAL A 58 6.77 -7.14 -25.22
N ALA A 59 6.57 -7.44 -26.49
CA ALA A 59 7.44 -6.90 -27.55
C ALA A 59 7.34 -5.38 -27.65
N MET A 60 6.16 -4.82 -27.43
CA MET A 60 5.95 -3.37 -27.39
C MET A 60 6.64 -2.75 -26.18
N ILE A 61 6.55 -3.38 -25.01
CA ILE A 61 7.25 -2.91 -23.79
C ILE A 61 8.76 -2.91 -24.03
N ASP A 62 9.31 -4.02 -24.52
CA ASP A 62 10.75 -4.13 -24.81
C ASP A 62 11.21 -3.06 -25.81
N GLN A 63 10.44 -2.82 -26.86
CA GLN A 63 10.75 -1.77 -27.83
C GLN A 63 10.78 -0.38 -27.21
N MET A 64 9.84 -0.07 -26.32
CA MET A 64 9.77 1.24 -25.65
C MET A 64 10.87 1.41 -24.61
N LEU A 65 11.32 0.33 -23.96
CA LEU A 65 12.40 0.36 -22.97
C LEU A 65 13.80 0.30 -23.61
N ALA A 66 13.93 -0.14 -24.87
CA ALA A 66 15.21 -0.31 -25.53
C ALA A 66 16.14 0.93 -25.49
N PRO A 67 15.66 2.17 -25.69
CA PRO A 67 16.51 3.36 -25.60
C PRO A 67 17.09 3.56 -24.18
N LEU A 68 16.30 3.25 -23.14
CA LEU A 68 16.75 3.36 -21.74
C LEU A 68 17.79 2.28 -21.41
N TYR A 69 17.56 1.05 -21.86
CA TYR A 69 18.55 -0.02 -21.70
C TYR A 69 19.89 0.34 -22.33
N GLN A 70 19.88 0.93 -23.51
CA GLN A 70 21.11 1.40 -24.20
C GLN A 70 21.76 2.54 -23.44
N HIS A 71 20.98 3.55 -23.02
CA HIS A 71 21.51 4.72 -22.30
C HIS A 71 22.18 4.32 -20.97
N GLU A 72 21.54 3.44 -20.22
CA GLU A 72 22.00 2.99 -18.92
C GLU A 72 23.00 1.81 -19.00
N SER A 73 23.33 1.36 -20.21
CA SER A 73 24.18 0.18 -20.43
C SER A 73 23.70 -1.06 -19.66
N ILE A 74 22.41 -1.33 -19.77
CA ILE A 74 21.73 -2.49 -19.16
C ILE A 74 21.39 -3.50 -20.25
N ILE A 75 21.61 -4.78 -19.97
CA ILE A 75 21.08 -5.87 -20.78
C ILE A 75 19.56 -5.92 -20.56
N PRO A 76 18.74 -6.05 -21.61
CA PRO A 76 17.29 -6.20 -21.45
C PRO A 76 16.92 -7.26 -20.42
N VAL A 77 16.05 -6.90 -19.49
CA VAL A 77 15.67 -7.76 -18.37
C VAL A 77 14.35 -8.49 -18.70
N PRO A 78 14.12 -9.67 -18.10
CA PRO A 78 12.86 -10.38 -18.28
C PRO A 78 11.67 -9.55 -17.78
N ILE A 79 10.59 -9.55 -18.57
CA ILE A 79 9.31 -8.94 -18.23
C ILE A 79 8.37 -10.04 -17.82
N THR A 80 7.82 -9.95 -16.60
CA THR A 80 6.81 -10.89 -16.10
C THR A 80 5.45 -10.23 -16.15
N ILE A 81 4.48 -10.86 -16.80
CA ILE A 81 3.07 -10.43 -16.82
C ILE A 81 2.25 -11.45 -16.06
N SER A 82 1.46 -10.98 -15.11
CA SER A 82 0.54 -11.82 -14.34
C SER A 82 -0.78 -11.10 -14.08
N PRO A 83 -1.91 -11.84 -14.03
CA PRO A 83 -3.16 -11.25 -13.61
C PRO A 83 -3.06 -10.83 -12.14
N VAL A 84 -3.56 -9.63 -11.84
CA VAL A 84 -3.70 -9.19 -10.46
C VAL A 84 -4.87 -9.94 -9.84
N GLU A 85 -4.59 -10.72 -8.80
CA GLU A 85 -5.65 -11.37 -8.04
C GLU A 85 -6.56 -10.31 -7.42
N GLN A 86 -7.87 -10.47 -7.61
CA GLN A 86 -8.85 -9.65 -6.91
C GLN A 86 -8.85 -10.05 -5.42
N ARG A 87 -7.97 -9.43 -4.66
CA ARG A 87 -7.98 -9.56 -3.20
C ARG A 87 -9.10 -8.70 -2.63
N ASP A 88 -9.85 -9.28 -1.74
CA ASP A 88 -10.78 -8.50 -0.90
C ASP A 88 -9.98 -7.75 0.17
N TRP A 89 -9.37 -6.63 -0.26
CA TRP A 89 -8.62 -5.73 0.63
C TRP A 89 -9.45 -5.30 1.85
N LEU A 90 -10.77 -5.28 1.69
CA LEU A 90 -11.67 -4.94 2.78
C LEU A 90 -11.73 -6.05 3.83
N ALA A 91 -11.77 -7.31 3.40
CA ALA A 91 -11.73 -8.46 4.29
C ALA A 91 -10.34 -8.62 4.94
N GLU A 92 -9.27 -8.44 4.17
CA GLU A 92 -7.90 -8.49 4.69
C GLU A 92 -7.65 -7.37 5.70
N ASN A 93 -8.05 -6.14 5.41
CA ASN A 93 -7.96 -5.03 6.36
C ASN A 93 -8.78 -5.29 7.64
N ARG A 94 -9.99 -5.83 7.51
CA ARG A 94 -10.79 -6.19 8.69
C ARG A 94 -10.09 -7.20 9.59
N ALA A 95 -9.44 -8.21 9.00
CA ALA A 95 -8.68 -9.20 9.75
C ALA A 95 -7.41 -8.62 10.39
N ALA A 96 -6.79 -7.63 9.75
CA ALA A 96 -5.57 -6.97 10.22
C ALA A 96 -5.81 -5.99 11.38
N PHE A 97 -7.07 -5.59 11.65
CA PHE A 97 -7.39 -4.62 12.70
C PHE A 97 -8.22 -5.24 13.84
N PRO A 98 -7.56 -5.96 14.77
CA PRO A 98 -8.23 -6.44 15.97
C PRO A 98 -8.63 -5.26 16.87
N PRO A 99 -9.64 -5.44 17.72
CA PRO A 99 -10.02 -4.39 18.66
C PRO A 99 -8.88 -4.05 19.62
N LEU A 100 -8.71 -2.75 19.89
CA LEU A 100 -7.65 -2.23 20.76
C LEU A 100 -8.24 -1.78 22.09
N HIS A 101 -7.52 -2.07 23.17
CA HIS A 101 -7.87 -1.63 24.51
C HIS A 101 -6.87 -0.58 25.00
N ILE A 102 -7.29 0.69 25.05
CA ILE A 102 -6.44 1.82 25.47
C ILE A 102 -7.05 2.42 26.74
N GLY A 103 -6.55 2.00 27.87
CA GLY A 103 -7.11 2.39 29.18
C GLY A 103 -8.59 2.01 29.30
N ARG A 104 -9.50 3.00 29.30
CA ARG A 104 -10.95 2.76 29.33
C ARG A 104 -11.59 2.65 27.95
N PHE A 105 -10.88 3.05 26.90
CA PHE A 105 -11.41 3.00 25.56
C PHE A 105 -11.25 1.61 24.95
N TRP A 106 -12.31 1.13 24.35
CA TRP A 106 -12.33 -0.04 23.50
C TRP A 106 -12.60 0.39 22.07
N VAL A 107 -11.52 0.45 21.28
CA VAL A 107 -11.54 0.88 19.88
C VAL A 107 -11.76 -0.35 19.02
N TYR A 108 -12.76 -0.33 18.16
CA TYR A 108 -13.12 -1.48 17.34
C TYR A 108 -13.75 -1.07 16.02
N GLY A 109 -13.61 -1.91 15.00
CA GLY A 109 -14.28 -1.75 13.70
C GLY A 109 -15.65 -2.42 13.68
N ALA A 110 -16.49 -2.06 12.72
CA ALA A 110 -17.83 -2.63 12.54
C ALA A 110 -17.84 -4.16 12.33
N HIS A 111 -16.71 -4.74 11.91
CA HIS A 111 -16.54 -6.18 11.70
C HIS A 111 -16.35 -6.97 13.00
N VAL A 112 -16.09 -6.30 14.13
CA VAL A 112 -15.78 -6.97 15.40
C VAL A 112 -17.08 -7.45 16.06
N THR A 113 -17.20 -8.75 16.22
CA THR A 113 -18.37 -9.41 16.83
C THR A 113 -18.13 -9.83 18.28
N THR A 114 -16.91 -9.65 18.79
CA THR A 114 -16.57 -10.02 20.17
C THR A 114 -17.28 -9.12 21.17
N ALA A 115 -17.67 -9.70 22.32
CA ALA A 115 -18.33 -8.95 23.36
C ALA A 115 -17.43 -7.82 23.91
N ARG A 116 -18.04 -6.65 24.10
CA ARG A 116 -17.35 -5.50 24.69
C ARG A 116 -16.89 -5.80 26.11
N PRO A 117 -15.62 -5.50 26.49
CA PRO A 117 -15.16 -5.63 27.86
C PRO A 117 -16.00 -4.78 28.83
N ALA A 118 -16.30 -5.33 30.00
CA ALA A 118 -17.05 -4.62 31.04
C ALA A 118 -16.33 -3.30 31.44
N ALA A 119 -17.12 -2.27 31.71
CA ALA A 119 -16.64 -0.93 32.10
C ALA A 119 -15.78 -0.19 31.05
N SER A 120 -15.70 -0.67 29.80
CA SER A 120 -15.02 0.04 28.72
C SER A 120 -15.95 1.07 28.06
N LEU A 121 -15.35 2.11 27.46
CA LEU A 121 -16.01 3.09 26.60
C LEU A 121 -15.81 2.67 25.14
N PRO A 122 -16.85 2.30 24.41
CA PRO A 122 -16.74 1.85 23.04
C PRO A 122 -16.46 3.04 22.11
N LEU A 123 -15.51 2.88 21.21
CA LEU A 123 -15.22 3.78 20.10
C LEU A 123 -15.26 2.97 18.80
N LEU A 124 -16.34 3.12 18.06
CA LEU A 124 -16.43 2.52 16.74
C LEU A 124 -15.62 3.37 15.75
N ILE A 125 -14.57 2.78 15.19
CA ILE A 125 -13.73 3.38 14.14
C ILE A 125 -13.64 2.39 13.01
N ASP A 126 -14.23 2.72 11.86
CA ASP A 126 -14.14 1.87 10.68
C ASP A 126 -12.95 2.33 9.83
N ALA A 127 -11.84 1.62 9.91
CA ALA A 127 -10.59 1.95 9.22
C ALA A 127 -10.72 1.88 7.69
N ALA A 128 -11.76 1.24 7.17
CA ALA A 128 -12.03 1.18 5.73
C ALA A 128 -12.48 2.52 5.15
N LEU A 129 -13.00 3.42 5.99
CA LEU A 129 -13.51 4.74 5.58
C LEU A 129 -12.70 5.90 6.18
N ALA A 130 -11.88 5.64 7.19
CA ALA A 130 -11.10 6.65 7.89
C ALA A 130 -9.60 6.38 7.72
N PHE A 131 -8.85 7.44 7.48
CA PHE A 131 -7.40 7.40 7.47
C PHE A 131 -6.88 6.96 8.86
N GLY A 132 -6.20 5.81 8.91
CA GLY A 132 -5.51 5.31 10.11
C GLY A 132 -6.18 4.09 10.76
N SER A 133 -5.35 3.09 11.02
CA SER A 133 -5.74 1.82 11.67
C SER A 133 -6.11 1.95 13.15
N GLY A 134 -5.96 3.14 13.74
CA GLY A 134 -6.04 3.32 15.20
C GLY A 134 -4.85 2.74 15.97
N THR A 135 -3.97 1.99 15.30
CA THR A 135 -2.78 1.35 15.92
C THR A 135 -1.58 2.29 16.04
N HIS A 136 -1.67 3.49 15.44
CA HIS A 136 -0.55 4.43 15.48
C HIS A 136 -0.34 4.96 16.90
N PRO A 137 0.92 5.09 17.39
CA PRO A 137 1.23 5.60 18.74
C PRO A 137 0.59 6.95 19.07
N THR A 138 0.34 7.79 18.09
CA THR A 138 -0.35 9.07 18.28
C THR A 138 -1.81 8.90 18.71
N THR A 139 -2.52 7.91 18.18
CA THR A 139 -3.90 7.60 18.58
C THR A 139 -3.94 7.15 20.03
N GLU A 140 -3.04 6.27 20.43
CA GLU A 140 -2.89 5.82 21.81
C GLU A 140 -2.58 7.00 22.76
N GLY A 141 -1.64 7.86 22.35
CA GLY A 141 -1.27 9.06 23.10
C GLY A 141 -2.45 10.01 23.30
N CYS A 142 -3.23 10.29 22.25
CA CYS A 142 -4.41 11.15 22.32
C CYS A 142 -5.49 10.57 23.26
N LEU A 143 -5.81 9.28 23.13
CA LEU A 143 -6.81 8.63 23.97
C LEU A 143 -6.37 8.56 25.44
N SER A 144 -5.08 8.32 25.68
CA SER A 144 -4.49 8.35 27.02
C SER A 144 -4.55 9.76 27.64
N ALA A 145 -4.22 10.80 26.87
CA ALA A 145 -4.31 12.19 27.32
C ALA A 145 -5.75 12.59 27.68
N MET A 146 -6.75 12.17 26.89
CA MET A 146 -8.17 12.43 27.19
C MET A 146 -8.58 11.82 28.55
N GLN A 147 -8.05 10.66 28.90
CA GLN A 147 -8.32 10.05 30.21
C GLN A 147 -7.69 10.83 31.37
N MET A 148 -6.48 11.38 31.15
CA MET A 148 -5.81 12.21 32.14
C MET A 148 -6.57 13.53 32.38
N ILE A 149 -7.01 14.20 31.31
CA ILE A 149 -7.80 15.44 31.42
C ILE A 149 -9.05 15.21 32.24
N ARG A 150 -9.79 14.12 32.03
CA ARG A 150 -10.98 13.78 32.81
C ARG A 150 -10.69 13.58 34.31
N ARG A 151 -9.49 13.12 34.68
CA ARG A 151 -9.10 12.94 36.12
C ARG A 151 -8.80 14.27 36.77
N ILE A 152 -8.33 15.26 36.01
CA ILE A 152 -7.89 16.57 36.47
C ILE A 152 -9.03 17.59 36.46
N ALA A 153 -9.97 17.48 35.51
CA ALA A 153 -11.08 18.41 35.36
C ALA A 153 -12.06 18.28 36.53
N PRO A 154 -12.40 19.39 37.22
CA PRO A 154 -13.39 19.38 38.29
C PRO A 154 -14.74 18.92 37.77
N ARG A 155 -15.39 18.02 38.50
CA ARG A 155 -16.78 17.64 38.23
C ARG A 155 -17.66 18.86 38.46
N ARG A 156 -18.24 19.42 37.41
CA ARG A 156 -19.38 20.35 37.51
C ARG A 156 -20.66 19.58 37.72
#